data_fbab5a1ac993a36d58ce6d11aa6a5619
#
_entry.id   fbab5a1ac993a36d58ce6d11aa6a5619
#
_cell.length_a   1.000
_cell.length_b   1.000
_cell.length_c   1.000
_cell.angle_alpha   90.00
_cell.angle_beta   90.00
_cell.angle_gamma   90.00
#
_symmetry.space_group_name_H-M   'P 1'
#
loop_
_entity.id
_entity.type
_entity.pdbx_description
1 polymer ?
#
loop_
_entity_poly.entity_id
_entity_poly.type
_entity_poly.pdbx_seq_one_letter_code
_entity_poly.pdbx_strand_id
1 'polypeptide(L)' 'MEPLKRITRDPAVMGGKPCIRGLRVTVGTVVGLVASGHTKQEILKLYPYLEEEDIQEALAFAAWRAEEIEVPLQTN' A
#
# COMPACT_ATOMS: atom_id res chain seq x y z
N MET A 1 1.16 -16.15 4.68
CA MET A 1 1.60 -15.07 3.77
C MET A 1 3.08 -14.84 3.95
N GLU A 2 3.78 -14.66 2.86
CA GLU A 2 5.19 -14.32 2.88
C GLU A 2 5.41 -12.92 3.43
N PRO A 3 6.53 -12.67 4.13
CA PRO A 3 6.82 -11.34 4.63
C PRO A 3 6.91 -10.32 3.51
N LEU A 4 6.27 -9.17 3.71
CA LEU A 4 6.33 -8.07 2.75
C LEU A 4 7.48 -7.15 3.16
N LYS A 5 8.65 -7.40 2.61
CA LYS A 5 9.89 -6.73 3.04
C LYS A 5 9.93 -5.25 2.71
N ARG A 6 9.13 -4.81 1.74
CA ARG A 6 9.10 -3.42 1.31
C ARG A 6 8.14 -2.56 2.12
N ILE A 7 7.34 -3.17 2.98
CA ILE A 7 6.39 -2.44 3.81
C ILE A 7 6.99 -2.27 5.19
N THR A 8 7.10 -1.02 5.63
CA THR A 8 7.73 -0.67 6.91
C THR A 8 6.78 0.14 7.77
N ARG A 9 6.96 0.04 9.08
CA ARG A 9 6.26 0.88 10.04
C ARG A 9 7.27 1.48 10.98
N ASP A 10 7.24 2.81 11.08
CA ASP A 10 8.09 3.55 11.98
C ASP A 10 7.25 4.65 12.61
N PRO A 11 7.12 4.69 13.95
CA PRO A 11 6.31 5.72 14.61
C PRO A 11 6.74 7.15 14.26
N ALA A 12 7.99 7.35 13.86
CA ALA A 12 8.51 8.65 13.48
C ALA A 12 8.20 9.02 12.03
N VAL A 13 7.67 8.09 11.24
CA VAL A 13 7.38 8.32 9.82
C VAL A 13 5.89 8.19 9.58
N MET A 14 5.28 9.26 9.09
CA MET A 14 3.85 9.31 8.75
C MET A 14 2.94 8.80 9.87
N GLY A 15 3.31 9.08 11.11
CA GLY A 15 2.50 8.69 12.27
C GLY A 15 2.41 7.19 12.52
N GLY A 16 3.40 6.43 12.05
CA GLY A 16 3.40 4.98 12.22
C GLY A 16 2.57 4.22 11.21
N LYS A 17 2.05 4.89 10.18
CA LYS A 17 1.31 4.22 9.11
C LYS A 17 2.25 3.34 8.29
N PRO A 18 1.75 2.23 7.72
CA PRO A 18 2.60 1.41 6.85
C PRO A 18 3.02 2.22 5.62
N CYS A 19 4.33 2.23 5.38
CA CYS A 19 4.96 2.99 4.31
C CYS A 19 5.80 2.08 3.43
N ILE A 20 6.23 2.62 2.29
CA ILE A 20 7.09 1.91 1.35
C ILE A 20 8.54 2.17 1.73
N ARG A 21 9.28 1.11 2.09
CA ARG A 21 10.74 1.12 2.34
C ARG A 21 11.23 2.31 3.18
N GLY A 22 10.49 2.64 4.24
CA GLY A 22 10.85 3.77 5.11
C GLY A 22 10.65 5.15 4.49
N LEU A 23 10.10 5.22 3.29
CA LEU A 23 9.83 6.48 2.60
C LEU A 23 8.54 7.11 3.13
N ARG A 24 8.36 8.40 2.85
CA ARG A 24 7.14 9.10 3.25
C ARG A 24 6.00 8.90 2.24
N VAL A 25 5.87 7.69 1.76
CA VAL A 25 4.76 7.28 0.89
C VAL A 25 4.06 6.13 1.57
N THR A 26 2.81 6.31 1.94
CA THR A 26 2.05 5.28 2.63
C THR A 26 1.49 4.25 1.65
N VAL A 27 1.29 3.05 2.16
CA VAL A 27 0.58 2.01 1.40
C VAL A 27 -0.78 2.53 0.96
N GLY A 28 -1.48 3.24 1.84
CA GLY A 28 -2.80 3.80 1.52
C GLY A 28 -2.77 4.75 0.34
N THR A 29 -1.71 5.57 0.22
CA THR A 29 -1.55 6.47 -0.93
C THR A 29 -1.44 5.68 -2.22
N VAL A 30 -0.59 4.65 -2.24
CA VAL A 30 -0.41 3.81 -3.44
C VAL A 30 -1.70 3.10 -3.80
N VAL A 31 -2.34 2.48 -2.83
CA VAL A 31 -3.60 1.75 -3.04
C VAL A 31 -4.70 2.69 -3.52
N GLY A 32 -4.77 3.90 -2.94
CA GLY A 32 -5.73 4.90 -3.35
C GLY A 32 -5.55 5.33 -4.80
N LEU A 33 -4.31 5.48 -5.25
CA LEU A 33 -4.03 5.82 -6.64
C LEU A 33 -4.49 4.72 -7.59
N VAL A 34 -4.22 3.46 -7.25
CA VAL A 34 -4.69 2.32 -8.03
C VAL A 34 -6.22 2.30 -8.08
N ALA A 35 -6.85 2.51 -6.92
CA ALA A 35 -8.32 2.52 -6.83
C ALA A 35 -8.93 3.66 -7.66
N SER A 36 -8.20 4.76 -7.83
CA SER A 36 -8.65 5.89 -8.63
C SER A 36 -8.40 5.72 -10.13
N GLY A 37 -7.85 4.58 -10.55
CA GLY A 37 -7.66 4.25 -11.96
C GLY A 37 -6.30 4.60 -12.52
N HIS A 38 -5.33 5.00 -11.67
CA HIS A 38 -3.97 5.25 -12.14
C HIS A 38 -3.28 3.95 -12.50
N THR A 39 -2.54 3.96 -13.60
CA THR A 39 -1.73 2.81 -14.00
C THR A 39 -0.44 2.78 -13.18
N LYS A 40 0.24 1.63 -13.17
CA LYS A 40 1.55 1.52 -12.52
C LYS A 40 2.53 2.54 -13.08
N GLN A 41 2.52 2.73 -14.40
CA GLN A 41 3.40 3.69 -15.06
C GLN A 41 3.12 5.11 -14.58
N GLU A 42 1.85 5.47 -14.43
CA GLU A 42 1.48 6.80 -13.92
C GLU A 42 1.95 6.99 -12.49
N ILE A 43 1.79 5.98 -11.65
CA ILE A 43 2.24 6.04 -10.25
C ILE A 43 3.77 6.19 -10.19
N LEU A 44 4.50 5.46 -11.02
CA LEU A 44 5.96 5.55 -11.05
C LEU A 44 6.43 6.90 -11.59
N LYS A 45 5.62 7.58 -12.40
CA LYS A 45 5.92 8.95 -12.82
C LYS A 45 5.71 9.95 -11.67
N LEU A 46 4.65 9.76 -10.89
CA LEU A 46 4.37 10.62 -9.75
C LEU A 46 5.40 10.44 -8.63
N TYR A 47 5.87 9.22 -8.44
CA TYR A 47 6.84 8.87 -7.42
C TYR A 47 8.01 8.12 -8.06
N PRO A 48 8.96 8.83 -8.70
CA PRO A 48 10.02 8.16 -9.47
C PRO A 48 10.96 7.29 -8.66
N TYR A 49 10.98 7.47 -7.35
CA TYR A 49 11.81 6.64 -6.46
C TYR A 49 11.12 5.31 -6.08
N LEU A 50 9.87 5.12 -6.49
CA LEU A 50 9.19 3.84 -6.29
C LEU A 50 9.57 2.86 -7.39
N GLU A 51 9.45 1.58 -7.06
CA GLU A 51 9.66 0.49 -8.00
C GLU A 51 8.34 -0.26 -8.21
N GLU A 52 8.25 -1.00 -9.28
CA GLU A 52 7.03 -1.75 -9.59
C GLU A 52 6.67 -2.73 -8.46
N GLU A 53 7.69 -3.37 -7.87
CA GLU A 53 7.50 -4.30 -6.75
C GLU A 53 6.94 -3.60 -5.52
N ASP A 54 7.21 -2.30 -5.35
CA ASP A 54 6.64 -1.53 -4.24
C ASP A 54 5.12 -1.46 -4.37
N ILE A 55 4.63 -1.22 -5.58
CA ILE A 55 3.19 -1.16 -5.85
C ILE A 55 2.57 -2.54 -5.61
N GLN A 56 3.23 -3.58 -6.09
CA GLN A 56 2.77 -4.94 -5.92
C GLN A 56 2.61 -5.31 -4.45
N GLU A 57 3.63 -5.00 -3.63
CA GLU A 57 3.57 -5.32 -2.21
C GLU A 57 2.56 -4.45 -1.46
N ALA A 58 2.39 -3.20 -1.87
CA ALA A 58 1.37 -2.35 -1.28
C ALA A 58 -0.03 -2.95 -1.48
N LEU A 59 -0.31 -3.44 -2.68
CA LEU A 59 -1.59 -4.09 -2.97
C LEU A 59 -1.75 -5.38 -2.18
N ALA A 60 -0.69 -6.19 -2.08
CA ALA A 60 -0.72 -7.42 -1.31
C ALA A 60 -0.96 -7.14 0.18
N PHE A 61 -0.33 -6.11 0.71
CA PHE A 61 -0.54 -5.69 2.11
C PHE A 61 -2.00 -5.30 2.34
N ALA A 62 -2.56 -4.51 1.43
CA ALA A 62 -3.95 -4.07 1.56
C ALA A 62 -4.92 -5.25 1.51
N ALA A 63 -4.66 -6.21 0.63
CA ALA A 63 -5.48 -7.40 0.52
C ALA A 63 -5.42 -8.22 1.81
N TRP A 64 -4.22 -8.39 2.37
CA TRP A 64 -4.05 -9.11 3.62
C TRP A 64 -4.77 -8.42 4.78
N ARG A 65 -4.64 -7.11 4.87
CA ARG A 65 -5.31 -6.34 5.92
C ARG A 65 -6.84 -6.45 5.79
N ALA A 66 -7.34 -6.45 4.57
CA ALA A 66 -8.78 -6.59 4.34
C ALA A 66 -9.30 -7.95 4.79
N GLU A 67 -8.50 -9.00 4.64
CA GLU A 67 -8.85 -10.33 5.11
C GLU A 67 -8.87 -10.44 6.63
N GLU A 68 -7.99 -9.71 7.32
CA GLU A 68 -7.94 -9.71 8.77
C GLU A 68 -9.11 -8.99 9.42
N ILE A 69 -9.69 -8.04 8.72
CA ILE A 69 -10.80 -7.24 9.24
C ILE A 69 -12.11 -7.87 8.78
N GLU A 70 -12.82 -8.49 9.71
CA GLU A 70 -14.14 -9.00 9.41
C GLU A 70 -15.14 -7.86 9.48
N VAL A 71 -15.65 -7.48 8.33
CA VAL A 71 -16.73 -6.49 8.24
C VAL A 71 -17.96 -7.22 7.78
N PRO A 72 -19.02 -7.26 8.61
CA PRO A 72 -20.26 -7.89 8.16
C PRO A 72 -20.80 -7.15 6.93
N LEU A 73 -20.94 -7.88 5.85
CA LEU A 73 -21.54 -7.31 4.65
C LEU A 73 -23.05 -7.53 4.73
N GLN A 74 -23.80 -6.48 4.41
CA GLN A 74 -25.23 -6.62 4.27
C GLN A 74 -25.52 -7.37 2.99
N THR A 75 -26.16 -8.52 3.13
CA THR A 75 -26.67 -9.26 1.98
C THR A 75 -28.16 -9.04 1.92
N ASN A 76 -28.62 -8.63 0.81
CA ASN A 76 -30.05 -8.43 0.58
C ASN A 76 -30.59 -9.54 -0.29
#